data_9a9693320cfa38cd92f3874434dd4adf
#
_entry.id   9a9693320cfa38cd92f3874434dd4adf
#
_cell.length_a   1.000
_cell.length_b   1.000
_cell.length_c   1.000
_cell.angle_alpha   90.00
_cell.angle_beta   90.00
_cell.angle_gamma   90.00
#
_symmetry.space_group_name_H-M   'P 1'
#
loop_
_entity.id
_entity.type
_entity.pdbx_description
1 polymer ?
#
loop_
_entity_poly.entity_id
_entity_poly.type
_entity_poly.pdbx_seq_one_letter_code
_entity_poly.pdbx_strand_id
1 'polypeptide(L)'
;MSGPSVCVIGAGAIGLESALQLARRGVTDVTVLEATHVAAGSSGLSVGIVESQYLDPLEIELRVRALHAFDALEREHGLTIVRNGYLRLGHDEAAAAQFQQSVDVHRALGIEDVRVLDAGEIAQLVPELRIDDVHAGLHGPASGFIDGHSYCSLLAGLAGAEGVRVLASSPLLAARSSAGRHVLGTPDGEHVCDYVVNAAGAWGDRVARLLGTELPLLPQRHQATAVHLARPLGYLMPSVMDYTPRSGEEGLYFRHERTGQLIAGLHSEEAVDGVADPDAYARSVDASFLESVAAKLASRLPSLADSTLAHGWAGLYPVSPDGLPQVGPALGSETVISAGGAGGAGIQQAPVLGELVADWIQHGEPRAIADGMRLSPRRRSLESAGRN
;
A
#
# COMPACT_ATOMS: atom_id res chain seq x y z
N MET A 1 -26.56 8.79 -24.12
CA MET A 1 -26.86 8.15 -22.79
C MET A 1 -25.77 8.62 -21.84
N SER A 2 -26.12 9.10 -20.67
CA SER A 2 -25.14 9.37 -19.62
C SER A 2 -24.43 8.08 -19.26
N GLY A 3 -23.11 8.13 -19.00
CA GLY A 3 -22.34 6.98 -18.51
C GLY A 3 -22.89 6.44 -17.18
N PRO A 4 -22.34 5.32 -16.65
CA PRO A 4 -22.79 4.78 -15.37
C PRO A 4 -22.47 5.75 -14.22
N SER A 5 -23.32 5.73 -13.18
CA SER A 5 -23.03 6.40 -11.91
C SER A 5 -22.29 5.47 -10.96
N VAL A 6 -21.25 5.97 -10.28
CA VAL A 6 -20.38 5.19 -9.41
C VAL A 6 -20.26 5.82 -8.02
N CYS A 7 -20.51 5.03 -6.98
CA CYS A 7 -20.17 5.39 -5.61
C CYS A 7 -18.93 4.62 -5.15
N VAL A 8 -17.90 5.34 -4.68
CA VAL A 8 -16.68 4.77 -4.10
C VAL A 8 -16.76 4.90 -2.59
N ILE A 9 -16.56 3.82 -1.85
CA ILE A 9 -16.58 3.82 -0.38
C ILE A 9 -15.16 3.83 0.13
N GLY A 10 -14.78 4.96 0.77
CA GLY A 10 -13.45 5.23 1.32
C GLY A 10 -12.64 6.23 0.50
N ALA A 11 -12.12 7.28 1.16
CA ALA A 11 -11.23 8.29 0.60
C ALA A 11 -9.76 8.08 1.02
N GLY A 12 -9.32 6.82 1.08
CA GLY A 12 -7.92 6.45 1.10
C GLY A 12 -7.31 6.48 -0.31
N ALA A 13 -6.02 6.16 -0.43
CA ALA A 13 -5.30 6.22 -1.70
C ALA A 13 -5.98 5.41 -2.81
N ILE A 14 -6.37 4.16 -2.55
CA ILE A 14 -7.01 3.30 -3.56
C ILE A 14 -8.37 3.85 -4.00
N GLY A 15 -9.20 4.34 -3.06
CA GLY A 15 -10.51 4.88 -3.39
C GLY A 15 -10.43 6.17 -4.21
N LEU A 16 -9.52 7.07 -3.84
CA LEU A 16 -9.31 8.33 -4.57
C LEU A 16 -8.69 8.10 -5.94
N GLU A 17 -7.73 7.19 -6.08
CA GLU A 17 -7.21 6.80 -7.40
C GLU A 17 -8.31 6.18 -8.27
N SER A 18 -9.13 5.29 -7.71
CA SER A 18 -10.26 4.71 -8.43
C SER A 18 -11.21 5.79 -8.95
N ALA A 19 -11.58 6.75 -8.11
CA ALA A 19 -12.47 7.84 -8.48
C ALA A 19 -11.85 8.75 -9.54
N LEU A 20 -10.57 9.10 -9.40
CA LEU A 20 -9.83 9.92 -10.35
C LEU A 20 -9.70 9.22 -11.72
N GLN A 21 -9.33 7.93 -11.73
CA GLN A 21 -9.21 7.17 -12.98
C GLN A 21 -10.56 7.03 -13.70
N LEU A 22 -11.65 6.81 -12.98
CA LEU A 22 -13.00 6.77 -13.53
C LEU A 22 -13.37 8.10 -14.19
N ALA A 23 -13.17 9.22 -13.50
CA ALA A 23 -13.48 10.55 -14.00
C ALA A 23 -12.64 10.90 -15.25
N ARG A 24 -11.32 10.67 -15.20
CA ARG A 24 -10.41 10.88 -16.34
C ARG A 24 -10.77 10.05 -17.59
N ARG A 25 -11.41 8.90 -17.37
CA ARG A 25 -11.91 8.03 -18.44
C ARG A 25 -13.37 8.33 -18.87
N GLY A 26 -13.92 9.47 -18.40
CA GLY A 26 -15.21 10.00 -18.87
C GLY A 26 -16.44 9.52 -18.08
N VAL A 27 -16.26 8.90 -16.90
CA VAL A 27 -17.38 8.64 -15.99
C VAL A 27 -17.70 9.93 -15.24
N THR A 28 -18.82 10.57 -15.58
CA THR A 28 -19.15 11.93 -15.12
C THR A 28 -19.90 11.99 -13.78
N ASP A 29 -20.47 10.89 -13.30
CA ASP A 29 -21.19 10.82 -12.03
C ASP A 29 -20.46 9.89 -11.06
N VAL A 30 -19.41 10.43 -10.41
CA VAL A 30 -18.62 9.72 -9.42
C VAL A 30 -18.74 10.42 -8.07
N THR A 31 -19.10 9.67 -7.02
CA THR A 31 -19.16 10.15 -5.65
C THR A 31 -18.31 9.27 -4.75
N VAL A 32 -17.44 9.86 -3.95
CA VAL A 32 -16.68 9.18 -2.90
C VAL A 32 -17.36 9.44 -1.56
N LEU A 33 -17.71 8.38 -0.83
CA LEU A 33 -18.27 8.43 0.53
C LEU A 33 -17.17 8.06 1.51
N GLU A 34 -16.81 8.98 2.38
CA GLU A 34 -15.76 8.80 3.39
C GLU A 34 -16.35 8.94 4.80
N ALA A 35 -16.07 7.97 5.65
CA ALA A 35 -16.65 7.92 6.98
C ALA A 35 -16.25 9.10 7.88
N THR A 36 -15.04 9.60 7.76
CA THR A 36 -14.48 10.67 8.61
C THR A 36 -13.85 11.78 7.77
N HIS A 37 -12.60 11.62 7.37
CA HIS A 37 -11.85 12.58 6.53
C HIS A 37 -10.91 11.86 5.56
N VAL A 38 -10.49 12.54 4.52
CA VAL A 38 -9.52 12.03 3.54
C VAL A 38 -8.28 11.48 4.25
N ALA A 39 -7.83 10.30 3.85
CA ALA A 39 -6.68 9.59 4.42
C ALA A 39 -6.81 9.21 5.91
N ALA A 40 -8.00 9.13 6.48
CA ALA A 40 -8.21 8.81 7.90
C ALA A 40 -7.70 7.41 8.32
N GLY A 41 -7.66 6.48 7.38
CA GLY A 41 -7.25 5.10 7.61
C GLY A 41 -5.75 4.86 7.35
N SER A 42 -5.43 3.67 6.84
CA SER A 42 -4.06 3.18 6.62
C SER A 42 -3.20 4.12 5.76
N SER A 43 -3.80 4.81 4.80
CA SER A 43 -3.05 5.72 3.90
C SER A 43 -2.36 6.86 4.64
N GLY A 44 -3.05 7.53 5.58
CA GLY A 44 -2.48 8.61 6.37
C GLY A 44 -1.54 8.14 7.49
N LEU A 45 -1.61 6.86 7.87
CA LEU A 45 -0.74 6.25 8.89
C LEU A 45 0.46 5.51 8.27
N SER A 46 0.55 5.48 6.93
CA SER A 46 1.62 4.80 6.21
C SER A 46 2.97 5.49 6.42
N VAL A 47 4.03 4.71 6.48
CA VAL A 47 5.42 5.22 6.38
C VAL A 47 5.75 5.71 4.96
N GLY A 48 4.87 5.48 4.00
CA GLY A 48 4.89 6.08 2.67
C GLY A 48 5.97 5.59 1.71
N ILE A 49 6.65 4.49 1.99
CA ILE A 49 7.67 3.93 1.07
C ILE A 49 7.01 3.58 -0.27
N VAL A 50 7.64 4.01 -1.37
CA VAL A 50 7.30 3.66 -2.75
C VAL A 50 8.54 3.06 -3.41
N GLU A 51 8.46 1.79 -3.77
CA GLU A 51 9.60 1.00 -4.24
C GLU A 51 9.12 -0.09 -5.22
N SER A 52 10.04 -0.67 -5.98
CA SER A 52 9.76 -1.80 -6.88
C SER A 52 10.62 -3.03 -6.63
N GLN A 53 11.50 -3.00 -5.63
CA GLN A 53 12.45 -4.06 -5.30
C GLN A 53 11.76 -5.25 -4.63
N TYR A 54 10.87 -5.90 -5.39
CA TYR A 54 10.11 -7.08 -5.00
C TYR A 54 10.62 -8.34 -5.73
N LEU A 55 10.03 -9.51 -5.44
CA LEU A 55 10.51 -10.81 -5.96
C LEU A 55 9.49 -11.47 -6.91
N ASP A 56 8.19 -11.31 -6.69
CA ASP A 56 7.14 -11.82 -7.61
C ASP A 56 7.01 -10.88 -8.82
N PRO A 57 7.01 -11.39 -10.06
CA PRO A 57 6.92 -10.55 -11.27
C PRO A 57 5.68 -9.67 -11.35
N LEU A 58 4.51 -10.15 -10.91
CA LEU A 58 3.29 -9.33 -10.86
C LEU A 58 3.43 -8.18 -9.87
N GLU A 59 4.00 -8.45 -8.70
CA GLU A 59 4.24 -7.44 -7.67
C GLU A 59 5.27 -6.38 -8.12
N ILE A 60 6.27 -6.78 -8.91
CA ILE A 60 7.22 -5.85 -9.55
C ILE A 60 6.50 -5.00 -10.59
N GLU A 61 5.71 -5.61 -11.50
CA GLU A 61 4.98 -4.88 -12.54
C GLU A 61 4.03 -3.83 -11.95
N LEU A 62 3.25 -4.19 -10.91
CA LEU A 62 2.36 -3.27 -10.20
C LEU A 62 3.12 -2.03 -9.69
N ARG A 63 4.28 -2.25 -9.08
CA ARG A 63 5.07 -1.17 -8.48
C ARG A 63 5.81 -0.33 -9.50
N VAL A 64 6.36 -0.92 -10.54
CA VAL A 64 7.01 -0.19 -11.64
C VAL A 64 6.01 0.75 -12.31
N ARG A 65 4.81 0.26 -12.63
CA ARG A 65 3.75 1.11 -13.19
C ARG A 65 3.33 2.21 -12.22
N ALA A 66 3.20 1.89 -10.94
CA ALA A 66 2.89 2.88 -9.92
C ALA A 66 3.98 3.95 -9.79
N LEU A 67 5.26 3.59 -9.84
CA LEU A 67 6.36 4.57 -9.85
C LEU A 67 6.26 5.52 -11.03
N HIS A 68 5.92 5.06 -12.23
CA HIS A 68 5.67 5.93 -13.38
C HIS A 68 4.49 6.89 -13.14
N ALA A 69 3.42 6.42 -12.48
CA ALA A 69 2.30 7.29 -12.11
C ALA A 69 2.72 8.34 -11.06
N PHE A 70 3.52 7.96 -10.07
CA PHE A 70 4.10 8.89 -9.10
C PHE A 70 5.01 9.92 -9.76
N ASP A 71 5.85 9.53 -10.74
CA ASP A 71 6.68 10.45 -11.52
C ASP A 71 5.81 11.48 -12.27
N ALA A 72 4.68 11.05 -12.83
CA ALA A 72 3.73 11.96 -13.46
C ALA A 72 3.09 12.93 -12.47
N LEU A 73 2.65 12.43 -11.29
CA LEU A 73 2.09 13.28 -10.24
C LEU A 73 3.10 14.30 -9.69
N GLU A 74 4.37 13.89 -9.53
CA GLU A 74 5.44 14.81 -9.14
C GLU A 74 5.65 15.92 -10.18
N ARG A 75 5.82 15.54 -11.45
CA ARG A 75 6.13 16.47 -12.55
C ARG A 75 4.96 17.40 -12.87
N GLU A 76 3.72 16.90 -12.87
CA GLU A 76 2.56 17.61 -13.39
C GLU A 76 1.74 18.30 -12.29
N HIS A 77 1.80 17.77 -11.07
CA HIS A 77 0.94 18.22 -9.97
C HIS A 77 1.70 18.53 -8.69
N GLY A 78 3.04 18.44 -8.69
CA GLY A 78 3.89 18.85 -7.58
C GLY A 78 3.81 17.93 -6.36
N LEU A 79 3.47 16.64 -6.53
CA LEU A 79 3.60 15.67 -5.43
C LEU A 79 5.06 15.62 -4.99
N THR A 80 5.32 15.82 -3.71
CA THR A 80 6.67 15.71 -3.17
C THR A 80 7.04 14.25 -2.96
N ILE A 81 8.06 13.79 -3.67
CA ILE A 81 8.66 12.45 -3.51
C ILE A 81 10.10 12.64 -3.04
N VAL A 82 10.44 12.05 -1.90
CA VAL A 82 11.83 12.02 -1.43
C VAL A 82 12.49 10.78 -2.01
N ARG A 83 13.32 10.95 -3.02
CA ARG A 83 14.01 9.86 -3.72
C ARG A 83 15.32 9.54 -3.02
N ASN A 84 15.21 8.70 -1.98
CA ASN A 84 16.36 8.25 -1.21
C ASN A 84 16.85 6.86 -1.62
N GLY A 85 16.19 6.22 -2.58
CA GLY A 85 16.46 4.83 -2.96
C GLY A 85 15.88 3.82 -1.97
N TYR A 86 15.92 2.55 -2.39
CA TYR A 86 15.52 1.41 -1.57
C TYR A 86 16.56 0.29 -1.67
N LEU A 87 16.90 -0.33 -0.55
CA LEU A 87 17.86 -1.41 -0.42
C LEU A 87 17.22 -2.58 0.35
N ARG A 88 17.05 -3.72 -0.30
CA ARG A 88 16.66 -4.97 0.34
C ARG A 88 17.89 -5.82 0.59
N LEU A 89 18.12 -6.26 1.83
CA LEU A 89 19.24 -7.10 2.20
C LEU A 89 18.90 -8.60 1.98
N GLY A 90 19.88 -9.35 1.52
CA GLY A 90 19.82 -10.79 1.34
C GLY A 90 20.98 -11.46 2.08
N HIS A 91 20.70 -12.56 2.79
CA HIS A 91 21.64 -13.17 3.72
C HIS A 91 22.29 -14.44 3.21
N ASP A 92 21.90 -14.91 2.02
CA ASP A 92 22.44 -16.13 1.42
C ASP A 92 22.50 -16.05 -0.12
N GLU A 93 23.06 -17.07 -0.73
CA GLU A 93 23.19 -17.20 -2.17
C GLU A 93 21.83 -17.35 -2.87
N ALA A 94 20.84 -17.94 -2.20
CA ALA A 94 19.49 -18.07 -2.75
C ALA A 94 18.80 -16.70 -2.87
N ALA A 95 18.95 -15.82 -1.89
CA ALA A 95 18.47 -14.45 -1.94
C ALA A 95 19.15 -13.67 -3.09
N ALA A 96 20.47 -13.82 -3.27
CA ALA A 96 21.19 -13.17 -4.37
C ALA A 96 20.67 -13.63 -5.75
N ALA A 97 20.38 -14.92 -5.91
CA ALA A 97 19.81 -15.46 -7.13
C ALA A 97 18.38 -14.92 -7.40
N GLN A 98 17.54 -14.80 -6.37
CA GLN A 98 16.21 -14.17 -6.48
C GLN A 98 16.31 -12.68 -6.83
N PHE A 99 17.28 -11.96 -6.27
CA PHE A 99 17.53 -10.56 -6.60
C PHE A 99 17.94 -10.38 -8.07
N GLN A 100 18.76 -11.29 -8.60
CA GLN A 100 19.10 -11.27 -10.01
C GLN A 100 17.88 -11.50 -10.91
N GLN A 101 16.99 -12.44 -10.55
CA GLN A 101 15.71 -12.64 -11.26
C GLN A 101 14.83 -11.38 -11.21
N SER A 102 14.78 -10.71 -10.06
CA SER A 102 14.07 -9.43 -9.92
C SER A 102 14.64 -8.37 -10.86
N VAL A 103 15.97 -8.23 -10.96
CA VAL A 103 16.62 -7.31 -11.90
C VAL A 103 16.25 -7.63 -13.35
N ASP A 104 16.18 -8.90 -13.72
CA ASP A 104 15.82 -9.30 -15.08
C ASP A 104 14.36 -8.94 -15.41
N VAL A 105 13.45 -9.06 -14.45
CA VAL A 105 12.06 -8.58 -14.59
C VAL A 105 12.00 -7.05 -14.73
N HIS A 106 12.76 -6.31 -13.92
CA HIS A 106 12.84 -4.84 -14.03
C HIS A 106 13.31 -4.41 -15.42
N ARG A 107 14.38 -5.06 -15.95
CA ARG A 107 14.88 -4.77 -17.31
C ARG A 107 13.83 -5.07 -18.38
N ALA A 108 13.08 -6.16 -18.25
CA ALA A 108 11.98 -6.47 -19.17
C ALA A 108 10.86 -5.42 -19.14
N LEU A 109 10.72 -4.70 -18.01
CA LEU A 109 9.79 -3.58 -17.83
C LEU A 109 10.41 -2.20 -18.17
N GLY A 110 11.65 -2.17 -18.71
CA GLY A 110 12.35 -0.93 -19.11
C GLY A 110 13.06 -0.19 -17.97
N ILE A 111 13.25 -0.82 -16.82
CA ILE A 111 13.97 -0.24 -15.66
C ILE A 111 15.39 -0.79 -15.64
N GLU A 112 16.36 0.08 -15.89
CA GLU A 112 17.79 -0.30 -16.06
C GLU A 112 18.64 -0.03 -14.81
N ASP A 113 18.18 0.77 -13.87
CA ASP A 113 18.95 1.27 -12.73
C ASP A 113 18.81 0.39 -11.46
N VAL A 114 17.93 -0.60 -11.47
CA VAL A 114 17.83 -1.61 -10.41
C VAL A 114 18.95 -2.64 -10.58
N ARG A 115 19.71 -2.92 -9.51
CA ARG A 115 20.86 -3.81 -9.56
C ARG A 115 21.08 -4.57 -8.26
N VAL A 116 21.76 -5.69 -8.35
CA VAL A 116 22.31 -6.43 -7.21
C VAL A 116 23.62 -5.80 -6.81
N LEU A 117 23.79 -5.51 -5.52
CA LEU A 117 25.01 -4.99 -4.91
C LEU A 117 25.71 -6.09 -4.13
N ASP A 118 27.04 -6.10 -4.17
CA ASP A 118 27.84 -6.87 -3.23
C ASP A 118 28.00 -6.16 -1.88
N ALA A 119 28.59 -6.86 -0.89
CA ALA A 119 28.78 -6.32 0.45
C ALA A 119 29.65 -5.04 0.46
N GLY A 120 30.64 -4.92 -0.43
CA GLY A 120 31.50 -3.74 -0.53
C GLY A 120 30.73 -2.52 -1.06
N GLU A 121 29.88 -2.72 -2.07
CA GLU A 121 29.00 -1.69 -2.62
C GLU A 121 27.94 -1.26 -1.60
N ILE A 122 27.38 -2.20 -0.81
CA ILE A 122 26.44 -1.90 0.27
C ILE A 122 27.11 -1.03 1.35
N ALA A 123 28.34 -1.38 1.77
CA ALA A 123 29.09 -0.59 2.73
C ALA A 123 29.43 0.83 2.25
N GLN A 124 29.61 1.01 0.94
CA GLN A 124 29.79 2.36 0.37
C GLN A 124 28.49 3.13 0.33
N LEU A 125 27.35 2.48 0.04
CA LEU A 125 26.04 3.08 -0.04
C LEU A 125 25.52 3.49 1.35
N VAL A 126 25.69 2.61 2.35
CA VAL A 126 25.23 2.81 3.73
C VAL A 126 26.34 2.40 4.70
N PRO A 127 27.30 3.30 4.99
CA PRO A 127 28.47 2.98 5.84
C PRO A 127 28.14 2.59 7.30
N GLU A 128 26.94 2.93 7.76
CA GLU A 128 26.46 2.60 9.11
C GLU A 128 25.99 1.16 9.26
N LEU A 129 25.71 0.43 8.15
CA LEU A 129 25.23 -0.93 8.20
C LEU A 129 26.31 -1.91 8.66
N ARG A 130 25.95 -2.78 9.59
CA ARG A 130 26.69 -4.03 9.79
C ARG A 130 26.33 -4.97 8.64
N ILE A 131 27.32 -5.49 7.94
CA ILE A 131 27.15 -6.27 6.71
C ILE A 131 27.87 -7.64 6.73
N ASP A 132 28.40 -8.05 7.88
CA ASP A 132 29.13 -9.33 8.05
C ASP A 132 28.24 -10.56 7.81
N ASP A 133 26.93 -10.42 7.92
CA ASP A 133 25.89 -11.41 7.66
C ASP A 133 25.12 -11.15 6.35
N VAL A 134 25.53 -10.16 5.56
CA VAL A 134 24.83 -9.78 4.30
C VAL A 134 25.60 -10.34 3.10
N HIS A 135 24.90 -11.13 2.27
CA HIS A 135 25.45 -11.73 1.06
C HIS A 135 25.28 -10.84 -0.18
N ALA A 136 24.12 -10.20 -0.30
CA ALA A 136 23.79 -9.32 -1.42
C ALA A 136 22.74 -8.26 -1.03
N GLY A 137 22.62 -7.21 -1.86
CA GLY A 137 21.55 -6.21 -1.74
C GLY A 137 20.84 -5.98 -3.06
N LEU A 138 19.51 -5.92 -3.08
CA LEU A 138 18.75 -5.46 -4.23
C LEU A 138 18.48 -3.97 -4.06
N HIS A 139 19.06 -3.14 -4.94
CA HIS A 139 19.00 -1.69 -4.87
C HIS A 139 18.27 -1.07 -6.04
N GLY A 140 17.37 -0.12 -5.76
CA GLY A 140 16.69 0.72 -6.76
C GLY A 140 16.77 2.19 -6.36
N PRO A 141 17.57 3.00 -7.06
CA PRO A 141 17.81 4.41 -6.72
C PRO A 141 16.59 5.32 -6.97
N ALA A 142 15.71 4.96 -7.92
CA ALA A 142 14.50 5.73 -8.23
C ALA A 142 13.39 5.60 -7.18
N SER A 143 13.50 4.64 -6.28
CA SER A 143 12.58 4.43 -5.14
C SER A 143 12.72 5.52 -4.09
N GLY A 144 11.71 5.65 -3.22
CA GLY A 144 11.72 6.67 -2.20
C GLY A 144 10.53 6.59 -1.27
N PHE A 145 10.04 7.75 -0.83
CA PHE A 145 8.83 7.81 -0.02
C PHE A 145 8.04 9.09 -0.26
N ILE A 146 6.77 9.03 0.08
CA ILE A 146 5.80 10.12 0.02
C ILE A 146 5.11 10.30 1.37
N ASP A 147 4.52 11.47 1.60
CA ASP A 147 3.59 11.67 2.70
C ASP A 147 2.18 11.24 2.28
N GLY A 148 1.59 10.29 3.01
CA GLY A 148 0.30 9.70 2.66
C GLY A 148 -0.88 10.68 2.75
N HIS A 149 -0.85 11.65 3.67
CA HIS A 149 -1.88 12.70 3.75
C HIS A 149 -1.78 13.67 2.57
N SER A 150 -0.56 14.11 2.24
CA SER A 150 -0.30 15.00 1.10
C SER A 150 -0.73 14.34 -0.21
N TYR A 151 -0.39 13.07 -0.40
CA TYR A 151 -0.79 12.29 -1.57
C TYR A 151 -2.31 12.20 -1.71
N CYS A 152 -3.01 11.73 -0.66
CA CYS A 152 -4.47 11.63 -0.71
C CYS A 152 -5.16 13.00 -0.86
N SER A 153 -4.61 14.06 -0.25
CA SER A 153 -5.13 15.43 -0.41
C SER A 153 -4.99 15.91 -1.85
N LEU A 154 -3.85 15.66 -2.48
CA LEU A 154 -3.62 15.95 -3.90
C LEU A 154 -4.64 15.20 -4.77
N LEU A 155 -4.81 13.89 -4.56
CA LEU A 155 -5.77 13.08 -5.31
C LEU A 155 -7.21 13.58 -5.16
N ALA A 156 -7.62 13.95 -3.94
CA ALA A 156 -8.95 14.49 -3.68
C ALA A 156 -9.16 15.83 -4.45
N GLY A 157 -8.13 16.69 -4.48
CA GLY A 157 -8.15 17.93 -5.26
C GLY A 157 -8.25 17.67 -6.76
N LEU A 158 -7.46 16.74 -7.30
CA LEU A 158 -7.49 16.35 -8.71
C LEU A 158 -8.84 15.72 -9.09
N ALA A 159 -9.34 14.80 -8.27
CA ALA A 159 -10.66 14.20 -8.49
C ALA A 159 -11.78 15.25 -8.48
N GLY A 160 -11.73 16.20 -7.53
CA GLY A 160 -12.66 17.34 -7.49
C GLY A 160 -12.60 18.22 -8.75
N ALA A 161 -11.41 18.47 -9.29
CA ALA A 161 -11.24 19.21 -10.54
C ALA A 161 -11.85 18.47 -11.76
N GLU A 162 -11.86 17.14 -11.73
CA GLU A 162 -12.54 16.28 -12.73
C GLU A 162 -14.06 16.12 -12.45
N GLY A 163 -14.63 16.81 -11.45
CA GLY A 163 -16.05 16.78 -11.12
C GLY A 163 -16.49 15.68 -10.16
N VAL A 164 -15.56 14.94 -9.55
CA VAL A 164 -15.87 13.96 -8.50
C VAL A 164 -16.32 14.67 -7.22
N ARG A 165 -17.39 14.18 -6.62
CA ARG A 165 -17.86 14.65 -5.30
C ARG A 165 -17.21 13.81 -4.20
N VAL A 166 -16.38 14.40 -3.39
CA VAL A 166 -15.79 13.73 -2.20
C VAL A 166 -16.52 14.20 -0.95
N LEU A 167 -17.29 13.31 -0.33
CA LEU A 167 -18.15 13.59 0.82
C LEU A 167 -17.50 12.98 2.08
N ALA A 168 -16.89 13.83 2.89
CA ALA A 168 -16.38 13.47 4.21
C ALA A 168 -17.53 13.39 5.23
N SER A 169 -17.29 12.75 6.38
CA SER A 169 -18.30 12.52 7.44
C SER A 169 -19.57 11.83 6.93
N SER A 170 -19.44 11.01 5.89
CA SER A 170 -20.53 10.32 5.21
C SER A 170 -20.35 8.79 5.27
N PRO A 171 -20.35 8.18 6.48
CA PRO A 171 -20.21 6.73 6.62
C PRO A 171 -21.38 6.00 5.96
N LEU A 172 -21.06 4.87 5.28
CA LEU A 172 -22.10 3.96 4.80
C LEU A 172 -22.75 3.25 5.98
N LEU A 173 -24.05 3.49 6.21
CA LEU A 173 -24.83 2.93 7.31
C LEU A 173 -25.69 1.74 6.86
N ALA A 174 -26.19 1.77 5.62
CA ALA A 174 -27.04 0.73 5.04
C ALA A 174 -26.88 0.69 3.52
N ALA A 175 -27.14 -0.46 2.94
CA ALA A 175 -27.21 -0.61 1.49
C ALA A 175 -28.37 -1.53 1.11
N ARG A 176 -29.01 -1.25 -0.02
CA ARG A 176 -30.05 -2.09 -0.62
C ARG A 176 -30.03 -1.95 -2.12
N SER A 177 -30.60 -2.91 -2.81
CA SER A 177 -30.86 -2.83 -4.25
C SER A 177 -32.29 -2.36 -4.52
N SER A 178 -32.44 -1.49 -5.52
CA SER A 178 -33.75 -1.03 -5.98
C SER A 178 -33.70 -0.78 -7.49
N ALA A 179 -34.58 -1.44 -8.22
CA ALA A 179 -34.68 -1.33 -9.70
C ALA A 179 -33.32 -1.60 -10.43
N GLY A 180 -32.52 -2.53 -9.92
CA GLY A 180 -31.22 -2.89 -10.51
C GLY A 180 -30.08 -1.93 -10.17
N ARG A 181 -30.31 -0.95 -9.30
CA ARG A 181 -29.31 0.01 -8.81
C ARG A 181 -29.06 -0.16 -7.33
N HIS A 182 -27.93 0.31 -6.87
CA HIS A 182 -27.59 0.39 -5.45
C HIS A 182 -28.14 1.67 -4.82
N VAL A 183 -28.69 1.55 -3.62
CA VAL A 183 -29.13 2.67 -2.78
C VAL A 183 -28.34 2.60 -1.48
N LEU A 184 -27.51 3.59 -1.26
CA LEU A 184 -26.54 3.66 -0.17
C LEU A 184 -27.01 4.72 0.83
N GLY A 185 -27.30 4.31 2.07
CA GLY A 185 -27.74 5.20 3.12
C GLY A 185 -26.57 5.77 3.92
N THR A 186 -26.52 7.10 4.05
CA THR A 186 -25.59 7.87 4.89
C THR A 186 -26.37 8.74 5.86
N PRO A 187 -25.73 9.41 6.84
CA PRO A 187 -26.42 10.37 7.71
C PRO A 187 -27.13 11.50 6.97
N ASP A 188 -26.58 11.91 5.82
CA ASP A 188 -27.08 13.03 5.02
C ASP A 188 -28.13 12.63 3.96
N GLY A 189 -28.47 11.33 3.89
CA GLY A 189 -29.47 10.83 2.95
C GLY A 189 -29.03 9.62 2.14
N GLU A 190 -29.74 9.37 1.05
CA GLU A 190 -29.50 8.22 0.17
C GLU A 190 -28.78 8.63 -1.11
N HIS A 191 -27.78 7.82 -1.52
CA HIS A 191 -27.07 7.92 -2.79
C HIS A 191 -27.43 6.74 -3.66
N VAL A 192 -27.83 7.01 -4.91
CA VAL A 192 -28.24 5.96 -5.87
C VAL A 192 -27.20 5.88 -6.98
N CYS A 193 -26.65 4.68 -7.20
CA CYS A 193 -25.61 4.46 -8.20
C CYS A 193 -25.77 3.11 -8.92
N ASP A 194 -25.14 3.00 -10.09
CA ASP A 194 -25.14 1.77 -10.90
C ASP A 194 -24.03 0.81 -10.43
N TYR A 195 -22.89 1.35 -9.99
CA TYR A 195 -21.75 0.60 -9.44
C TYR A 195 -21.35 1.11 -8.06
N VAL A 196 -20.88 0.21 -7.22
CA VAL A 196 -20.22 0.53 -5.94
C VAL A 196 -18.79 0.01 -5.97
N VAL A 197 -17.83 0.85 -5.63
CA VAL A 197 -16.44 0.43 -5.40
C VAL A 197 -16.20 0.35 -3.90
N ASN A 198 -15.89 -0.83 -3.39
CA ASN A 198 -15.53 -1.02 -1.99
C ASN A 198 -14.02 -0.86 -1.81
N ALA A 199 -13.60 0.34 -1.45
CA ALA A 199 -12.22 0.73 -1.15
C ALA A 199 -12.05 1.13 0.33
N ALA A 200 -12.86 0.52 1.22
CA ALA A 200 -12.94 0.88 2.64
C ALA A 200 -11.77 0.34 3.51
N GLY A 201 -10.65 -0.06 2.90
CA GLY A 201 -9.44 -0.51 3.61
C GLY A 201 -9.73 -1.62 4.60
N ALA A 202 -9.34 -1.45 5.87
CA ALA A 202 -9.55 -2.44 6.92
C ALA A 202 -11.03 -2.71 7.24
N TRP A 203 -11.94 -1.81 6.87
CA TRP A 203 -13.40 -1.98 7.01
C TRP A 203 -14.04 -2.64 5.79
N GLY A 204 -13.27 -3.02 4.77
CA GLY A 204 -13.76 -3.53 3.49
C GLY A 204 -14.67 -4.75 3.61
N ASP A 205 -14.38 -5.69 4.51
CA ASP A 205 -15.22 -6.86 4.78
C ASP A 205 -16.58 -6.47 5.40
N ARG A 206 -16.63 -5.47 6.30
CA ARG A 206 -17.88 -4.96 6.88
C ARG A 206 -18.74 -4.26 5.83
N VAL A 207 -18.11 -3.45 4.98
CA VAL A 207 -18.79 -2.80 3.85
C VAL A 207 -19.30 -3.83 2.86
N ALA A 208 -18.54 -4.87 2.54
CA ALA A 208 -18.97 -5.96 1.68
C ALA A 208 -20.24 -6.63 2.21
N ARG A 209 -20.30 -6.93 3.52
CA ARG A 209 -21.50 -7.51 4.16
C ARG A 209 -22.72 -6.58 4.06
N LEU A 210 -22.56 -5.26 4.23
CA LEU A 210 -23.66 -4.30 4.02
C LEU A 210 -24.16 -4.31 2.58
N LEU A 211 -23.27 -4.55 1.61
CA LEU A 211 -23.58 -4.65 0.18
C LEU A 211 -24.09 -6.03 -0.24
N GLY A 212 -24.18 -6.99 0.67
CA GLY A 212 -24.58 -8.38 0.38
C GLY A 212 -23.56 -9.16 -0.45
N THR A 213 -22.26 -8.81 -0.31
CA THR A 213 -21.13 -9.44 -1.00
C THR A 213 -20.06 -9.90 -0.01
N GLU A 214 -18.99 -10.51 -0.51
CA GLU A 214 -17.86 -10.94 0.29
C GLU A 214 -16.56 -10.24 -0.16
N LEU A 215 -15.76 -9.82 0.82
CA LEU A 215 -14.39 -9.35 0.63
C LEU A 215 -13.58 -9.86 1.83
N PRO A 216 -13.02 -11.07 1.75
CA PRO A 216 -12.28 -11.65 2.87
C PRO A 216 -11.00 -10.85 3.09
N LEU A 217 -10.93 -10.17 4.24
CA LEU A 217 -9.78 -9.41 4.70
C LEU A 217 -9.42 -9.79 6.12
N LEU A 218 -8.13 -9.78 6.40
CA LEU A 218 -7.53 -10.00 7.72
C LEU A 218 -6.84 -8.69 8.14
N PRO A 219 -7.55 -7.77 8.80
CA PRO A 219 -6.92 -6.55 9.31
C PRO A 219 -5.84 -6.92 10.35
N GLN A 220 -4.60 -6.53 10.08
CA GLN A 220 -3.45 -6.75 10.95
C GLN A 220 -2.94 -5.42 11.48
N ARG A 221 -2.64 -5.37 12.79
CA ARG A 221 -2.05 -4.18 13.41
C ARG A 221 -0.55 -4.16 13.18
N HIS A 222 -0.04 -3.08 12.59
CA HIS A 222 1.38 -2.82 12.38
C HIS A 222 1.81 -1.52 13.04
N GLN A 223 3.06 -1.46 13.48
CA GLN A 223 3.59 -0.37 14.28
C GLN A 223 4.82 0.24 13.63
N ALA A 224 5.00 1.54 13.81
CA ALA A 224 6.19 2.28 13.40
C ALA A 224 6.58 3.29 14.48
N THR A 225 7.86 3.65 14.53
CA THR A 225 8.38 4.64 15.48
C THR A 225 9.40 5.55 14.80
N ALA A 226 9.42 6.82 15.21
CA ALA A 226 10.49 7.72 14.86
C ALA A 226 11.74 7.42 15.71
N VAL A 227 12.91 7.57 15.10
CA VAL A 227 14.21 7.34 15.72
C VAL A 227 15.03 8.62 15.60
N HIS A 228 15.41 9.22 16.72
CA HIS A 228 16.32 10.34 16.75
C HIS A 228 17.75 9.79 16.76
N LEU A 229 18.48 10.07 15.68
CA LEU A 229 19.84 9.58 15.52
C LEU A 229 20.80 10.22 16.51
N ALA A 230 21.74 9.45 17.05
CA ALA A 230 22.80 9.94 17.93
C ALA A 230 23.65 11.03 17.25
N ARG A 231 23.76 10.97 15.93
CA ARG A 231 24.40 11.99 15.09
C ARG A 231 23.67 12.12 13.76
N PRO A 232 23.56 13.33 13.17
CA PRO A 232 23.00 13.49 11.83
C PRO A 232 23.86 12.77 10.79
N LEU A 233 23.23 12.25 9.77
CA LEU A 233 23.92 11.70 8.59
C LEU A 233 24.27 12.82 7.61
N GLY A 234 25.44 12.71 6.97
CA GLY A 234 25.88 13.64 5.95
C GLY A 234 25.30 13.38 4.54
N TYR A 235 24.40 12.40 4.43
CA TYR A 235 23.79 11.97 3.17
C TYR A 235 22.35 11.52 3.42
N LEU A 236 21.61 11.32 2.34
CA LEU A 236 20.24 10.79 2.37
C LEU A 236 20.32 9.25 2.29
N MET A 237 20.12 8.59 3.43
CA MET A 237 20.20 7.12 3.51
C MET A 237 19.02 6.51 2.75
N PRO A 238 19.22 5.47 1.91
CA PRO A 238 18.12 4.73 1.31
C PRO A 238 17.24 4.07 2.37
N SER A 239 15.99 3.80 2.00
CA SER A 239 15.13 2.92 2.80
C SER A 239 15.71 1.52 2.79
N VAL A 240 15.84 0.89 3.95
CA VAL A 240 16.44 -0.44 4.09
C VAL A 240 15.39 -1.43 4.58
N MET A 241 15.33 -2.59 3.94
CA MET A 241 14.55 -3.75 4.35
C MET A 241 15.50 -4.90 4.66
N ASP A 242 15.56 -5.28 5.91
CA ASP A 242 16.30 -6.41 6.45
C ASP A 242 15.32 -7.49 6.90
N TYR A 243 14.88 -8.31 5.95
CA TYR A 243 13.88 -9.34 6.15
C TYR A 243 14.11 -10.55 5.26
N THR A 244 14.12 -11.71 5.86
CA THR A 244 14.15 -13.00 5.14
C THR A 244 12.75 -13.61 5.11
N PRO A 245 12.12 -13.71 3.93
CA PRO A 245 10.79 -14.31 3.80
C PRO A 245 10.74 -15.73 4.35
N ARG A 246 9.68 -16.06 5.06
CA ARG A 246 9.44 -17.41 5.63
C ARG A 246 10.50 -17.89 6.63
N SER A 247 11.25 -17.00 7.23
CA SER A 247 12.20 -17.34 8.30
C SER A 247 11.50 -17.63 9.65
N GLY A 248 10.25 -17.21 9.81
CA GLY A 248 9.55 -17.23 11.10
C GLY A 248 10.00 -16.10 12.03
N GLU A 249 10.84 -15.18 11.57
CA GLU A 249 11.32 -14.04 12.33
C GLU A 249 10.82 -12.73 11.73
N GLU A 250 10.53 -11.76 12.59
CA GLU A 250 10.24 -10.40 12.14
C GLU A 250 11.51 -9.74 11.59
N GLY A 251 11.41 -9.15 10.40
CA GLY A 251 12.44 -8.29 9.83
C GLY A 251 12.39 -6.88 10.39
N LEU A 252 13.42 -6.11 10.09
CA LEU A 252 13.52 -4.70 10.38
C LEU A 252 13.44 -3.90 9.08
N TYR A 253 12.64 -2.83 9.06
CA TYR A 253 12.79 -1.81 8.04
C TYR A 253 13.01 -0.44 8.67
N PHE A 254 13.73 0.42 7.95
CA PHE A 254 13.85 1.83 8.32
C PHE A 254 14.07 2.69 7.09
N ARG A 255 13.67 3.95 7.18
CA ARG A 255 13.88 4.95 6.15
C ARG A 255 14.33 6.29 6.75
N HIS A 256 15.09 7.04 5.98
CA HIS A 256 15.45 8.41 6.32
C HIS A 256 14.20 9.30 6.26
N GLU A 257 13.88 9.97 7.36
CA GLU A 257 12.76 10.91 7.40
C GLU A 257 13.24 12.33 7.12
N ARG A 258 14.24 12.77 7.88
CA ARG A 258 14.89 14.07 7.77
C ARG A 258 16.23 14.01 8.47
N THR A 259 17.05 15.09 8.32
CA THR A 259 18.34 15.19 9.00
C THR A 259 18.23 14.82 10.48
N GLY A 260 18.95 13.78 10.88
CA GLY A 260 18.95 13.28 12.26
C GLY A 260 17.75 12.46 12.69
N GLN A 261 16.89 12.03 11.76
CA GLN A 261 15.73 11.21 12.08
C GLN A 261 15.49 10.10 11.06
N LEU A 262 15.20 8.88 11.56
CA LEU A 262 14.64 7.78 10.77
C LEU A 262 13.20 7.49 11.24
N ILE A 263 12.45 6.78 10.41
CA ILE A 263 11.28 6.00 10.80
C ILE A 263 11.67 4.53 10.69
N ALA A 264 11.32 3.74 11.71
CA ALA A 264 11.61 2.31 11.75
C ALA A 264 10.36 1.51 12.16
N GLY A 265 10.30 0.27 11.70
CA GLY A 265 9.25 -0.67 12.05
C GLY A 265 9.69 -2.11 11.83
N LEU A 266 8.83 -3.04 12.21
CA LEU A 266 9.02 -4.46 12.00
C LEU A 266 8.17 -4.93 10.81
N HIS A 267 8.65 -5.95 10.11
CA HIS A 267 7.95 -6.56 8.99
C HIS A 267 7.88 -8.07 9.19
N SER A 268 6.69 -8.62 9.00
CA SER A 268 6.43 -10.05 8.97
C SER A 268 5.37 -10.36 7.92
N GLU A 269 5.48 -11.50 7.26
CA GLU A 269 4.42 -12.05 6.41
C GLU A 269 3.35 -12.76 7.25
N GLU A 270 3.66 -13.10 8.50
CA GLU A 270 2.75 -13.74 9.43
C GLU A 270 2.00 -12.68 10.25
N ALA A 271 0.75 -12.99 10.63
CA ALA A 271 -0.03 -12.13 11.51
C ALA A 271 0.54 -12.19 12.94
N VAL A 272 1.25 -11.16 13.36
CA VAL A 272 1.91 -11.12 14.67
C VAL A 272 0.90 -11.01 15.81
N ASP A 273 -0.15 -10.19 15.64
CA ASP A 273 -1.17 -9.89 16.67
C ASP A 273 -2.55 -10.50 16.37
N GLY A 274 -2.64 -11.41 15.38
CA GLY A 274 -3.93 -11.93 14.92
C GLY A 274 -4.74 -10.91 14.12
N VAL A 275 -6.06 -11.15 14.00
CA VAL A 275 -6.96 -10.26 13.26
C VAL A 275 -7.44 -9.15 14.18
N ALA A 276 -7.15 -7.90 13.81
CA ALA A 276 -7.55 -6.72 14.59
C ALA A 276 -8.99 -6.29 14.30
N ASP A 277 -9.69 -5.81 15.32
CA ASP A 277 -10.94 -5.07 15.12
C ASP A 277 -10.60 -3.64 14.66
N PRO A 278 -10.99 -3.23 13.43
CA PRO A 278 -10.62 -1.92 12.91
C PRO A 278 -11.20 -0.74 13.70
N ASP A 279 -12.24 -0.94 14.52
CA ASP A 279 -12.80 0.12 15.37
C ASP A 279 -12.17 0.16 16.76
N ALA A 280 -11.48 -0.90 17.20
CA ALA A 280 -11.04 -1.06 18.59
C ALA A 280 -9.55 -1.40 18.77
N TYR A 281 -8.72 -1.30 17.73
CA TYR A 281 -7.28 -1.57 17.87
C TYR A 281 -6.53 -0.46 18.60
N ALA A 282 -5.47 -0.81 19.34
CA ALA A 282 -4.60 0.14 20.01
C ALA A 282 -3.79 0.97 18.98
N ARG A 283 -3.91 2.29 19.03
CA ARG A 283 -3.19 3.22 18.12
C ARG A 283 -1.80 3.61 18.62
N SER A 284 -1.50 3.36 19.90
CA SER A 284 -0.18 3.52 20.50
C SER A 284 0.71 2.33 20.15
N VAL A 285 2.01 2.49 20.27
CA VAL A 285 2.98 1.39 20.15
C VAL A 285 3.13 0.62 21.46
N ASP A 286 3.49 -0.65 21.36
CA ASP A 286 3.73 -1.53 22.49
C ASP A 286 5.19 -1.43 22.98
N ALA A 287 5.42 -1.65 24.27
CA ALA A 287 6.77 -1.65 24.83
C ALA A 287 7.65 -2.75 24.20
N SER A 288 7.09 -3.95 23.99
CA SER A 288 7.80 -5.06 23.34
C SER A 288 8.22 -4.74 21.90
N PHE A 289 7.37 -4.02 21.13
CA PHE A 289 7.72 -3.53 19.81
C PHE A 289 8.91 -2.57 19.87
N LEU A 290 8.89 -1.60 20.79
CA LEU A 290 9.99 -0.64 20.93
C LEU A 290 11.29 -1.34 21.34
N GLU A 291 11.25 -2.32 22.25
CA GLU A 291 12.40 -3.13 22.64
C GLU A 291 12.98 -3.91 21.46
N SER A 292 12.13 -4.56 20.65
CA SER A 292 12.54 -5.30 19.46
C SER A 292 13.17 -4.39 18.40
N VAL A 293 12.54 -3.24 18.10
CA VAL A 293 13.10 -2.26 17.16
C VAL A 293 14.44 -1.73 17.65
N ALA A 294 14.56 -1.37 18.93
CA ALA A 294 15.81 -0.87 19.51
C ALA A 294 16.95 -1.89 19.39
N ALA A 295 16.67 -3.16 19.73
CA ALA A 295 17.66 -4.23 19.65
C ALA A 295 18.11 -4.49 18.21
N LYS A 296 17.15 -4.57 17.27
CA LYS A 296 17.45 -4.81 15.86
C LYS A 296 18.19 -3.62 15.21
N LEU A 297 17.79 -2.37 15.51
CA LEU A 297 18.51 -1.18 15.04
C LEU A 297 19.93 -1.11 15.58
N ALA A 298 20.14 -1.31 16.89
CA ALA A 298 21.47 -1.30 17.49
C ALA A 298 22.36 -2.39 16.89
N SER A 299 21.80 -3.54 16.57
CA SER A 299 22.51 -4.63 15.90
C SER A 299 22.85 -4.29 14.44
N ARG A 300 21.92 -3.72 13.66
CA ARG A 300 22.09 -3.44 12.24
C ARG A 300 22.86 -2.13 11.97
N LEU A 301 22.71 -1.14 12.84
CA LEU A 301 23.36 0.19 12.76
C LEU A 301 24.23 0.45 14.02
N PRO A 302 25.30 -0.34 14.27
CA PRO A 302 26.05 -0.28 15.54
C PRO A 302 26.68 1.10 15.79
N SER A 303 27.07 1.84 14.75
CA SER A 303 27.60 3.20 14.88
C SER A 303 26.57 4.26 15.27
N LEU A 304 25.27 3.88 15.29
CA LEU A 304 24.13 4.70 15.67
C LEU A 304 23.36 4.10 16.87
N ALA A 305 23.98 3.15 17.62
CA ALA A 305 23.33 2.44 18.73
C ALA A 305 22.85 3.36 19.86
N ASP A 306 23.48 4.54 20.04
CA ASP A 306 23.07 5.56 21.02
C ASP A 306 21.87 6.41 20.57
N SER A 307 21.24 6.07 19.42
CA SER A 307 20.01 6.72 18.95
C SER A 307 18.84 6.42 19.88
N THR A 308 17.86 7.33 19.94
CA THR A 308 16.71 7.20 20.84
C THR A 308 15.41 7.01 20.06
N LEU A 309 14.57 6.07 20.50
CA LEU A 309 13.23 5.93 19.98
C LEU A 309 12.36 7.08 20.47
N ALA A 310 11.53 7.60 19.59
CA ALA A 310 10.68 8.75 19.86
C ALA A 310 9.19 8.36 19.75
N HIS A 311 8.36 9.27 19.22
CA HIS A 311 6.95 9.00 18.99
C HIS A 311 6.75 7.82 18.04
N GLY A 312 5.82 6.93 18.40
CA GLY A 312 5.39 5.81 17.58
C GLY A 312 3.87 5.78 17.40
N TRP A 313 3.41 5.07 16.39
CA TRP A 313 2.00 4.89 16.07
C TRP A 313 1.73 3.49 15.54
N ALA A 314 0.45 3.10 15.55
CA ALA A 314 0.00 1.87 14.92
C ALA A 314 -1.07 2.16 13.87
N GLY A 315 -1.05 1.37 12.81
CA GLY A 315 -2.02 1.37 11.72
C GLY A 315 -2.48 -0.04 11.39
N LEU A 316 -3.40 -0.17 10.45
CA LEU A 316 -3.92 -1.46 10.02
C LEU A 316 -3.47 -1.78 8.59
N TYR A 317 -3.01 -3.01 8.38
CA TYR A 317 -2.84 -3.60 7.07
C TYR A 317 -4.07 -4.45 6.74
N PRO A 318 -4.89 -4.06 5.75
CA PRO A 318 -5.97 -4.91 5.26
C PRO A 318 -5.39 -6.02 4.39
N VAL A 319 -5.02 -7.15 4.98
CA VAL A 319 -4.35 -8.24 4.28
C VAL A 319 -5.39 -9.18 3.67
N SER A 320 -5.20 -9.54 2.41
CA SER A 320 -5.93 -10.61 1.74
C SER A 320 -5.40 -11.98 2.20
N PRO A 321 -6.22 -13.04 2.27
CA PRO A 321 -5.77 -14.36 2.73
C PRO A 321 -4.59 -14.97 1.98
N ASP A 322 -4.38 -14.58 0.72
CA ASP A 322 -3.25 -15.02 -0.12
C ASP A 322 -2.19 -13.93 -0.34
N GLY A 323 -2.30 -12.79 0.37
CA GLY A 323 -1.36 -11.69 0.33
C GLY A 323 -1.48 -10.74 -0.89
N LEU A 324 -2.23 -11.11 -1.92
CA LEU A 324 -2.40 -10.27 -3.11
C LEU A 324 -3.61 -9.34 -2.99
N PRO A 325 -3.58 -8.13 -3.55
CA PRO A 325 -4.75 -7.26 -3.62
C PRO A 325 -5.96 -7.94 -4.27
N GLN A 326 -7.14 -7.47 -3.92
CA GLN A 326 -8.41 -7.90 -4.51
C GLN A 326 -9.01 -6.72 -5.29
N VAL A 327 -9.01 -6.80 -6.62
CA VAL A 327 -9.59 -5.79 -7.52
C VAL A 327 -10.46 -6.46 -8.58
N GLY A 328 -11.74 -6.10 -8.61
CA GLY A 328 -12.71 -6.62 -9.58
C GLY A 328 -14.06 -6.91 -8.96
N PRO A 329 -14.99 -7.50 -9.75
CA PRO A 329 -16.33 -7.84 -9.29
C PRO A 329 -16.28 -8.73 -8.05
N ALA A 330 -16.99 -8.32 -7.00
CA ALA A 330 -17.08 -9.05 -5.75
C ALA A 330 -17.79 -10.40 -5.93
N LEU A 331 -17.56 -11.34 -5.02
CA LEU A 331 -18.35 -12.56 -4.97
C LEU A 331 -19.81 -12.21 -4.70
N GLY A 332 -20.70 -12.69 -5.57
CA GLY A 332 -22.15 -12.45 -5.50
C GLY A 332 -22.64 -11.18 -6.20
N SER A 333 -21.80 -10.38 -6.85
CA SER A 333 -22.23 -9.19 -7.59
C SER A 333 -21.32 -8.89 -8.78
N GLU A 334 -21.91 -8.39 -9.88
CA GLU A 334 -21.16 -7.85 -11.03
C GLU A 334 -20.98 -6.33 -10.95
N THR A 335 -21.74 -5.66 -10.08
CA THR A 335 -21.78 -4.19 -9.98
C THR A 335 -21.21 -3.65 -8.68
N VAL A 336 -20.79 -4.54 -7.76
CA VAL A 336 -19.94 -4.20 -6.61
C VAL A 336 -18.52 -4.60 -6.95
N ILE A 337 -17.62 -3.62 -7.04
CA ILE A 337 -16.20 -3.83 -7.33
C ILE A 337 -15.41 -3.78 -6.01
N SER A 338 -14.73 -4.85 -5.69
CA SER A 338 -13.75 -4.86 -4.59
C SER A 338 -12.48 -4.11 -5.01
N ALA A 339 -11.91 -3.31 -4.12
CA ALA A 339 -10.66 -2.60 -4.33
C ALA A 339 -9.89 -2.49 -2.99
N GLY A 340 -9.20 -3.57 -2.59
CA GLY A 340 -8.54 -3.62 -1.29
C GLY A 340 -7.64 -4.84 -1.12
N GLY A 341 -7.31 -5.19 0.12
CA GLY A 341 -6.51 -6.36 0.43
C GLY A 341 -5.02 -6.23 0.10
N ALA A 342 -4.52 -5.02 -0.11
CA ALA A 342 -3.14 -4.74 -0.52
C ALA A 342 -2.13 -4.75 0.66
N GLY A 343 -2.55 -5.17 1.86
CA GLY A 343 -1.69 -5.23 3.04
C GLY A 343 -0.94 -3.93 3.31
N GLY A 344 0.38 -4.02 3.50
CA GLY A 344 1.26 -2.85 3.70
C GLY A 344 1.63 -2.09 2.41
N ALA A 345 1.27 -2.62 1.23
CA ALA A 345 1.66 -2.05 -0.07
C ALA A 345 0.60 -1.12 -0.69
N GLY A 346 -0.56 -0.93 -0.02
CA GLY A 346 -1.73 -0.27 -0.60
C GLY A 346 -1.46 1.14 -1.13
N ILE A 347 -0.66 1.95 -0.45
CA ILE A 347 -0.35 3.32 -0.90
C ILE A 347 0.47 3.32 -2.18
N GLN A 348 1.50 2.46 -2.25
CA GLN A 348 2.38 2.42 -3.41
C GLN A 348 1.75 1.74 -4.63
N GLN A 349 0.74 0.88 -4.46
CA GLN A 349 0.04 0.22 -5.55
C GLN A 349 -1.23 0.96 -6.00
N ALA A 350 -1.69 1.95 -5.21
CA ALA A 350 -2.96 2.64 -5.42
C ALA A 350 -3.17 3.16 -6.86
N PRO A 351 -2.18 3.75 -7.55
CA PRO A 351 -2.38 4.23 -8.92
C PRO A 351 -2.87 3.13 -9.86
N VAL A 352 -2.22 1.96 -9.81
CA VAL A 352 -2.54 0.83 -10.69
C VAL A 352 -3.83 0.13 -10.27
N LEU A 353 -4.08 0.00 -8.96
CA LEU A 353 -5.34 -0.56 -8.47
C LEU A 353 -6.53 0.30 -8.88
N GLY A 354 -6.38 1.64 -8.91
CA GLY A 354 -7.38 2.56 -9.43
C GLY A 354 -7.62 2.39 -10.93
N GLU A 355 -6.57 2.21 -11.74
CA GLU A 355 -6.69 1.89 -13.16
C GLU A 355 -7.48 0.59 -13.39
N LEU A 356 -7.19 -0.45 -12.62
CA LEU A 356 -7.88 -1.74 -12.70
C LEU A 356 -9.36 -1.65 -12.31
N VAL A 357 -9.71 -0.82 -11.33
CA VAL A 357 -11.13 -0.54 -11.01
C VAL A 357 -11.85 0.07 -12.19
N ALA A 358 -11.23 1.05 -12.85
CA ALA A 358 -11.81 1.68 -14.03
C ALA A 358 -11.92 0.69 -15.22
N ASP A 359 -10.91 -0.18 -15.42
CA ASP A 359 -10.97 -1.25 -16.42
C ASP A 359 -12.17 -2.18 -16.20
N TRP A 360 -12.37 -2.67 -14.98
CA TRP A 360 -13.47 -3.54 -14.65
C TRP A 360 -14.84 -2.90 -14.92
N ILE A 361 -15.02 -1.62 -14.55
CA ILE A 361 -16.30 -0.92 -14.77
C ILE A 361 -16.55 -0.64 -16.25
N GLN A 362 -15.51 -0.32 -17.04
CA GLN A 362 -15.67 0.07 -18.44
C GLN A 362 -15.60 -1.11 -19.41
N HIS A 363 -14.82 -2.14 -19.07
CA HIS A 363 -14.50 -3.22 -20.00
C HIS A 363 -14.91 -4.60 -19.51
N GLY A 364 -15.21 -4.76 -18.20
CA GLY A 364 -15.53 -6.06 -17.60
C GLY A 364 -14.30 -6.98 -17.43
N GLU A 365 -13.10 -6.46 -17.65
CA GLU A 365 -11.83 -7.21 -17.53
C GLU A 365 -10.68 -6.27 -17.18
N PRO A 366 -9.63 -6.73 -16.46
CA PRO A 366 -8.44 -5.92 -16.19
C PRO A 366 -7.58 -5.83 -17.45
N ARG A 367 -7.20 -4.61 -17.85
CA ARG A 367 -6.37 -4.34 -19.05
C ARG A 367 -5.05 -3.70 -18.73
N ALA A 368 -4.96 -2.99 -17.61
CA ALA A 368 -3.75 -2.29 -17.22
C ALA A 368 -2.56 -3.25 -16.94
N ILE A 369 -2.82 -4.48 -16.52
CA ILE A 369 -1.81 -5.49 -16.17
C ILE A 369 -2.13 -6.79 -16.93
N ALA A 370 -1.12 -7.42 -17.54
CA ALA A 370 -1.31 -8.65 -18.31
C ALA A 370 -1.89 -9.79 -17.45
N ASP A 371 -1.35 -9.98 -16.25
CA ASP A 371 -1.81 -10.99 -15.28
C ASP A 371 -2.85 -10.43 -14.29
N GLY A 372 -3.58 -9.37 -14.65
CA GLY A 372 -4.52 -8.68 -13.77
C GLY A 372 -5.62 -9.57 -13.20
N MET A 373 -5.95 -10.68 -13.85
CA MET A 373 -6.88 -11.69 -13.33
C MET A 373 -6.41 -12.36 -12.04
N ARG A 374 -5.11 -12.40 -11.76
CA ARG A 374 -4.56 -12.85 -10.47
C ARG A 374 -4.97 -11.94 -9.30
N LEU A 375 -5.46 -10.73 -9.57
CA LEU A 375 -5.97 -9.80 -8.56
C LEU A 375 -7.49 -9.88 -8.40
N SER A 376 -8.19 -10.66 -9.22
CA SER A 376 -9.64 -10.82 -9.11
C SER A 376 -10.04 -11.42 -7.76
N PRO A 377 -11.10 -10.90 -7.10
CA PRO A 377 -11.68 -11.55 -5.92
C PRO A 377 -12.14 -12.99 -6.16
N ARG A 378 -12.33 -13.37 -7.43
CA ARG A 378 -12.79 -14.69 -7.89
C ARG A 378 -11.65 -15.65 -8.24
N ARG A 379 -10.41 -15.32 -7.88
CA ARG A 379 -9.24 -16.19 -8.14
C ARG A 379 -9.24 -17.42 -7.22
N ARG A 380 -8.72 -18.55 -7.74
CA ARG A 380 -8.73 -19.85 -7.04
C ARG A 380 -7.95 -19.88 -5.72
N SER A 381 -6.92 -19.05 -5.57
CA SER A 381 -6.13 -18.97 -4.33
C SER A 381 -6.96 -18.55 -3.12
N LEU A 382 -7.97 -17.71 -3.29
CA LEU A 382 -8.89 -17.30 -2.23
C LEU A 382 -9.88 -18.41 -1.85
N GLU A 383 -10.31 -19.25 -2.81
CA GLU A 383 -11.22 -20.37 -2.55
C GLU A 383 -10.58 -21.45 -1.66
N SER A 384 -9.25 -21.62 -1.77
CA SER A 384 -8.50 -22.60 -0.96
C SER A 384 -8.17 -22.09 0.44
N ALA A 385 -7.94 -20.78 0.61
CA ALA A 385 -7.57 -20.17 1.88
C ALA A 385 -8.77 -20.05 2.87
N GLY A 386 -9.99 -19.96 2.36
CA GLY A 386 -11.21 -19.86 3.19
C GLY A 386 -11.76 -21.18 3.73
N ARG A 387 -11.07 -22.30 3.50
CA ARG A 387 -11.50 -23.66 3.91
C ARG A 387 -10.63 -24.31 4.99
N ASN A 388 -9.68 -23.57 5.58
CA ASN A 388 -8.84 -24.06 6.68
C ASN A 388 -9.19 -23.41 8.01
#